data_4a555e937937f4b4d61d82a4ae4d50b2
#
_entry.id   4a555e937937f4b4d61d82a4ae4d50b2
#
_cell.length_a   1.000
_cell.length_b   1.000
_cell.length_c   1.000
_cell.angle_alpha   90.00
_cell.angle_beta   90.00
_cell.angle_gamma   90.00
#
_symmetry.space_group_name_H-M   'P 1'
#
loop_
_entity.id
_entity.type
_entity.pdbx_description
1 polymer ?
#
loop_
_entity_poly.entity_id
_entity_poly.type
_entity_poly.pdbx_seq_one_letter_code
_entity_poly.pdbx_strand_id
1 'polypeptide(L)'
;MLNTDSVTHYLERIGTVALLTAAEEVELAIRIEAGLLAEDRLSRMRDAEESPLGRELRWLAQDGASAKTHLTCANLRLVVSIARHYVGRGLEFSDLIQEGNLGLIRAVEMFDYTAGFKFSTSATWHIRQAIQRGIANQAHTIRIPVHTVDAINMVARVRREMRQDRGREPTLEELSREVGMTPKKIVELQSHVLPPRSIEDVVQVDLDGGREVVSFGDSITDDRGVDPAESAEYTMLREQIERTLDRLSDREAGVIRMRFGLRDGAPKNLGQVAAVLGISPWRVRQIESKTMAKLRHPLPRRD
;
A
#
# COMPACT_ATOMS: atom_id res chain seq x y z
N MET A 1 12.72 20.97 -5.32
CA MET A 1 12.64 22.25 -6.08
C MET A 1 11.74 22.18 -7.32
N LEU A 2 11.52 21.03 -7.95
CA LEU A 2 10.68 20.86 -9.16
C LEU A 2 9.16 21.04 -8.95
N ASN A 3 8.67 20.95 -7.72
CA ASN A 3 7.22 20.94 -7.43
C ASN A 3 6.59 22.35 -7.30
N THR A 4 7.39 23.37 -7.00
CA THR A 4 6.89 24.75 -6.82
C THR A 4 6.47 25.37 -8.16
N ASP A 5 7.20 25.11 -9.24
CA ASP A 5 6.90 25.63 -10.57
C ASP A 5 5.61 25.03 -11.15
N SER A 6 5.34 23.75 -10.92
CA SER A 6 4.12 23.08 -11.41
C SER A 6 2.86 23.60 -10.71
N VAL A 7 2.94 23.84 -9.40
CA VAL A 7 1.83 24.41 -8.62
C VAL A 7 1.59 25.87 -9.05
N THR A 8 2.63 26.67 -9.25
CA THR A 8 2.51 28.05 -9.70
C THR A 8 1.82 28.12 -11.06
N HIS A 9 2.26 27.33 -12.03
CA HIS A 9 1.62 27.25 -13.34
C HIS A 9 0.14 26.79 -13.27
N TYR A 10 -0.15 25.82 -12.40
CA TYR A 10 -1.54 25.41 -12.16
C TYR A 10 -2.38 26.58 -11.62
N LEU A 11 -1.87 27.33 -10.63
CA LEU A 11 -2.58 28.47 -10.02
C LEU A 11 -2.82 29.59 -11.06
N GLU A 12 -1.87 29.86 -11.94
CA GLU A 12 -2.04 30.81 -13.05
C GLU A 12 -3.18 30.35 -13.98
N ARG A 13 -3.17 29.10 -14.40
CA ARG A 13 -4.21 28.55 -15.30
C ARG A 13 -5.61 28.62 -14.71
N ILE A 14 -5.81 28.23 -13.47
CA ILE A 14 -7.14 28.29 -12.84
C ILE A 14 -7.59 29.74 -12.59
N GLY A 15 -6.65 30.69 -12.52
CA GLY A 15 -6.92 32.12 -12.40
C GLY A 15 -7.51 32.75 -13.65
N THR A 16 -7.36 32.15 -14.84
CA THR A 16 -7.89 32.68 -16.10
C THR A 16 -9.38 32.47 -16.27
N VAL A 17 -9.97 31.52 -15.56
CA VAL A 17 -11.41 31.23 -15.64
C VAL A 17 -12.18 32.18 -14.72
N ALA A 18 -13.19 32.84 -15.28
CA ALA A 18 -14.04 33.76 -14.52
C ALA A 18 -14.84 33.02 -13.43
N LEU A 19 -15.11 33.71 -12.33
CA LEU A 19 -16.01 33.20 -11.30
C LEU A 19 -17.45 33.28 -11.78
N LEU A 20 -18.27 32.30 -11.41
CA LEU A 20 -19.66 32.23 -11.76
C LEU A 20 -20.54 33.01 -10.77
N THR A 21 -21.59 33.59 -11.29
CA THR A 21 -22.72 34.10 -10.50
C THR A 21 -23.67 32.97 -10.12
N ALA A 22 -24.53 33.16 -9.11
CA ALA A 22 -25.51 32.16 -8.71
C ALA A 22 -26.48 31.78 -9.85
N ALA A 23 -26.79 32.72 -10.76
CA ALA A 23 -27.66 32.45 -11.93
C ALA A 23 -26.95 31.55 -12.94
N GLU A 24 -25.66 31.79 -13.19
CA GLU A 24 -24.85 30.95 -14.09
C GLU A 24 -24.61 29.54 -13.51
N GLU A 25 -24.47 29.41 -12.18
CA GLU A 25 -24.37 28.10 -11.52
C GLU A 25 -25.63 27.27 -11.80
N VAL A 26 -26.83 27.88 -11.70
CA VAL A 26 -28.11 27.22 -11.97
C VAL A 26 -28.25 26.88 -13.46
N GLU A 27 -27.92 27.81 -14.35
CA GLU A 27 -27.96 27.57 -15.80
C GLU A 27 -27.09 26.38 -16.22
N LEU A 28 -25.86 26.34 -15.73
CA LEU A 28 -24.92 25.23 -16.00
C LEU A 28 -25.48 23.92 -15.42
N ALA A 29 -26.06 23.94 -14.22
CA ALA A 29 -26.62 22.74 -13.61
C ALA A 29 -27.80 22.18 -14.43
N ILE A 30 -28.70 23.04 -14.97
CA ILE A 30 -29.80 22.62 -15.85
C ILE A 30 -29.24 21.98 -17.13
N ARG A 31 -28.19 22.55 -17.73
CA ARG A 31 -27.55 22.00 -18.94
C ARG A 31 -26.90 20.65 -18.65
N ILE A 32 -26.26 20.48 -17.48
CA ILE A 32 -25.67 19.20 -17.03
C ILE A 32 -26.79 18.14 -16.92
N GLU A 33 -27.90 18.45 -16.25
CA GLU A 33 -29.02 17.55 -16.08
C GLU A 33 -29.64 17.14 -17.42
N ALA A 34 -29.86 18.12 -18.31
CA ALA A 34 -30.39 17.86 -19.67
C ALA A 34 -29.42 16.95 -20.46
N GLY A 35 -28.10 17.15 -20.33
CA GLY A 35 -27.10 16.32 -20.96
C GLY A 35 -27.11 14.88 -20.45
N LEU A 36 -27.23 14.67 -19.14
CA LEU A 36 -27.32 13.34 -18.54
C LEU A 36 -28.60 12.60 -18.97
N LEU A 37 -29.75 13.29 -19.03
CA LEU A 37 -30.99 12.71 -19.53
C LEU A 37 -30.89 12.36 -21.02
N ALA A 38 -30.23 13.20 -21.81
CA ALA A 38 -29.97 12.90 -23.22
C ALA A 38 -29.07 11.68 -23.42
N GLU A 39 -28.02 11.54 -22.62
CA GLU A 39 -27.13 10.39 -22.65
C GLU A 39 -27.86 9.08 -22.26
N ASP A 40 -28.68 9.11 -21.20
CA ASP A 40 -29.50 7.97 -20.80
C ASP A 40 -30.51 7.59 -21.92
N ARG A 41 -31.13 8.59 -22.57
CA ARG A 41 -32.04 8.34 -23.68
C ARG A 41 -31.33 7.71 -24.88
N LEU A 42 -30.14 8.22 -25.22
CA LEU A 42 -29.30 7.66 -26.31
C LEU A 42 -28.91 6.20 -26.05
N SER A 43 -28.56 5.86 -24.82
CA SER A 43 -28.17 4.49 -24.45
C SER A 43 -29.29 3.47 -24.63
N ARG A 44 -30.56 3.91 -24.60
CA ARG A 44 -31.75 3.09 -24.76
C ARG A 44 -32.29 3.05 -26.21
N MET A 45 -31.75 3.88 -27.10
CA MET A 45 -32.16 3.91 -28.51
C MET A 45 -31.38 2.89 -29.34
N ARG A 46 -32.11 2.09 -30.18
CA ARG A 46 -31.47 1.10 -31.08
C ARG A 46 -30.86 1.76 -32.32
N ASP A 47 -31.46 2.86 -32.81
CA ASP A 47 -31.05 3.56 -34.05
C ASP A 47 -30.55 4.98 -33.76
N ALA A 48 -29.78 5.15 -32.67
CA ALA A 48 -29.29 6.45 -32.21
C ALA A 48 -28.42 7.19 -33.25
N GLU A 49 -27.68 6.45 -34.10
CA GLU A 49 -26.72 7.04 -35.04
C GLU A 49 -27.40 7.68 -36.25
N GLU A 50 -28.46 7.12 -36.78
CA GLU A 50 -29.08 7.56 -38.02
C GLU A 50 -30.30 8.49 -37.80
N SER A 51 -30.90 8.49 -36.62
CA SER A 51 -32.06 9.28 -36.30
C SER A 51 -31.75 10.79 -36.15
N PRO A 52 -32.61 11.67 -36.67
CA PRO A 52 -32.53 13.13 -36.38
C PRO A 52 -32.56 13.42 -34.87
N LEU A 53 -33.41 12.74 -34.13
CA LEU A 53 -33.52 12.84 -32.67
C LEU A 53 -32.19 12.41 -32.00
N GLY A 54 -31.54 11.35 -32.49
CA GLY A 54 -30.26 10.91 -31.98
C GLY A 54 -29.14 11.93 -32.15
N ARG A 55 -29.19 12.76 -33.22
CA ARG A 55 -28.27 13.88 -33.41
C ARG A 55 -28.49 15.02 -32.42
N GLU A 56 -29.73 15.34 -32.16
CA GLU A 56 -30.11 16.39 -31.18
C GLU A 56 -29.74 15.97 -29.76
N LEU A 57 -30.03 14.72 -29.40
CA LEU A 57 -29.64 14.18 -28.08
C LEU A 57 -28.15 14.12 -27.88
N ARG A 58 -27.36 13.80 -28.92
CA ARG A 58 -25.87 13.84 -28.85
C ARG A 58 -25.36 15.27 -28.64
N TRP A 59 -25.97 16.24 -29.32
CA TRP A 59 -25.61 17.63 -29.11
C TRP A 59 -25.91 18.07 -27.66
N LEU A 60 -27.06 17.72 -27.09
CA LEU A 60 -27.40 17.99 -25.69
C LEU A 60 -26.43 17.30 -24.70
N ALA A 61 -26.08 16.05 -24.95
CA ALA A 61 -25.13 15.33 -24.14
C ALA A 61 -23.73 15.99 -24.14
N GLN A 62 -23.28 16.43 -25.32
CA GLN A 62 -22.01 17.15 -25.47
C GLN A 62 -22.06 18.55 -24.82
N ASP A 63 -23.16 19.24 -24.92
CA ASP A 63 -23.38 20.55 -24.28
C ASP A 63 -23.38 20.41 -22.75
N GLY A 64 -24.03 19.38 -22.21
CA GLY A 64 -24.02 19.06 -20.78
C GLY A 64 -22.62 18.71 -20.26
N ALA A 65 -21.84 17.92 -21.03
CA ALA A 65 -20.45 17.61 -20.68
C ALA A 65 -19.55 18.87 -20.67
N SER A 66 -19.80 19.78 -21.62
CA SER A 66 -19.09 21.07 -21.67
C SER A 66 -19.46 21.95 -20.47
N ALA A 67 -20.75 22.00 -20.11
CA ALA A 67 -21.25 22.70 -18.92
C ALA A 67 -20.66 22.14 -17.63
N LYS A 68 -20.56 20.82 -17.48
CA LYS A 68 -19.91 20.15 -16.35
C LYS A 68 -18.45 20.56 -16.23
N THR A 69 -17.73 20.57 -17.34
CA THR A 69 -16.34 21.00 -17.39
C THR A 69 -16.21 22.47 -16.97
N HIS A 70 -17.07 23.34 -17.49
CA HIS A 70 -17.06 24.77 -17.16
C HIS A 70 -17.35 25.01 -15.68
N LEU A 71 -18.40 24.42 -15.11
CA LEU A 71 -18.73 24.54 -13.69
C LEU A 71 -17.57 24.05 -12.79
N THR A 72 -16.93 22.94 -13.18
CA THR A 72 -15.75 22.40 -12.46
C THR A 72 -14.58 23.37 -12.53
N CYS A 73 -14.20 23.84 -13.73
CA CYS A 73 -13.05 24.71 -13.92
C CYS A 73 -13.20 26.07 -13.19
N ALA A 74 -14.39 26.65 -13.20
CA ALA A 74 -14.67 27.92 -12.54
C ALA A 74 -14.54 27.81 -11.00
N ASN A 75 -14.69 26.61 -10.43
CA ASN A 75 -14.61 26.35 -8.99
C ASN A 75 -13.30 25.75 -8.50
N LEU A 76 -12.27 25.54 -9.33
CA LEU A 76 -10.97 25.03 -8.92
C LEU A 76 -10.28 25.93 -7.88
N ARG A 77 -10.51 27.23 -7.91
CA ARG A 77 -9.99 28.18 -6.93
C ARG A 77 -10.54 27.91 -5.51
N LEU A 78 -11.78 27.44 -5.40
CA LEU A 78 -12.39 27.04 -4.13
C LEU A 78 -11.63 25.84 -3.54
N VAL A 79 -11.27 24.86 -4.36
CA VAL A 79 -10.47 23.70 -3.91
C VAL A 79 -9.15 24.15 -3.31
N VAL A 80 -8.41 25.03 -4.00
CA VAL A 80 -7.13 25.55 -3.51
C VAL A 80 -7.28 26.26 -2.16
N SER A 81 -8.33 27.06 -2.00
CA SER A 81 -8.60 27.78 -0.75
C SER A 81 -8.81 26.84 0.43
N ILE A 82 -9.49 25.71 0.20
CA ILE A 82 -9.73 24.68 1.22
C ILE A 82 -8.47 23.85 1.46
N ALA A 83 -7.77 23.40 0.41
CA ALA A 83 -6.58 22.57 0.50
C ALA A 83 -5.45 23.23 1.32
N ARG A 84 -5.32 24.55 1.26
CA ARG A 84 -4.32 25.32 2.05
C ARG A 84 -4.39 25.04 3.55
N HIS A 85 -5.58 24.76 4.09
CA HIS A 85 -5.77 24.48 5.53
C HIS A 85 -5.29 23.08 5.95
N TYR A 86 -4.92 22.25 4.97
CA TYR A 86 -4.48 20.86 5.21
C TYR A 86 -2.99 20.63 4.92
N VAL A 87 -2.26 21.68 4.53
CA VAL A 87 -0.80 21.63 4.32
C VAL A 87 -0.08 21.18 5.59
N GLY A 88 0.93 20.33 5.45
CA GLY A 88 1.72 19.79 6.55
C GLY A 88 1.09 18.59 7.28
N ARG A 89 0.06 17.98 6.70
CA ARG A 89 -0.62 16.79 7.25
C ARG A 89 -0.25 15.48 6.58
N GLY A 90 0.96 15.39 6.00
CA GLY A 90 1.50 14.15 5.43
C GLY A 90 1.30 13.97 3.92
N LEU A 91 0.58 14.89 3.25
CA LEU A 91 0.49 14.95 1.79
C LEU A 91 1.10 16.24 1.26
N GLU A 92 1.65 16.19 0.05
CA GLU A 92 2.08 17.37 -0.67
C GLU A 92 0.89 18.26 -1.08
N PHE A 93 1.14 19.54 -1.25
CA PHE A 93 0.07 20.50 -1.58
C PHE A 93 -0.59 20.20 -2.94
N SER A 94 0.19 19.72 -3.92
CA SER A 94 -0.30 19.24 -5.20
C SER A 94 -1.32 18.11 -5.04
N ASP A 95 -1.03 17.14 -4.19
CA ASP A 95 -1.87 15.98 -3.98
C ASP A 95 -3.15 16.33 -3.22
N LEU A 96 -3.04 17.24 -2.23
CA LEU A 96 -4.20 17.80 -1.55
C LEU A 96 -5.16 18.51 -2.52
N ILE A 97 -4.62 19.25 -3.52
CA ILE A 97 -5.43 19.87 -4.56
C ILE A 97 -6.11 18.81 -5.42
N GLN A 98 -5.40 17.75 -5.84
CA GLN A 98 -5.99 16.71 -6.68
C GLN A 98 -7.07 15.92 -5.94
N GLU A 99 -6.84 15.54 -4.70
CA GLU A 99 -7.89 14.92 -3.88
C GLU A 99 -9.11 15.85 -3.71
N GLY A 100 -8.87 17.14 -3.52
CA GLY A 100 -9.93 18.14 -3.47
C GLY A 100 -10.68 18.28 -4.81
N ASN A 101 -9.97 18.20 -5.94
CA ASN A 101 -10.59 18.23 -7.28
C ASN A 101 -11.52 17.02 -7.50
N LEU A 102 -11.14 15.82 -7.02
CA LEU A 102 -12.02 14.65 -7.05
C LEU A 102 -13.31 14.90 -6.22
N GLY A 103 -13.16 15.57 -5.07
CA GLY A 103 -14.29 16.00 -4.26
C GLY A 103 -15.18 17.02 -4.98
N LEU A 104 -14.58 17.98 -5.69
CA LEU A 104 -15.29 18.98 -6.49
C LEU A 104 -16.09 18.34 -7.63
N ILE A 105 -15.48 17.39 -8.38
CA ILE A 105 -16.17 16.67 -9.45
C ILE A 105 -17.43 15.97 -8.91
N ARG A 106 -17.30 15.30 -7.76
CA ARG A 106 -18.43 14.66 -7.10
C ARG A 106 -19.49 15.67 -6.63
N ALA A 107 -19.07 16.83 -6.16
CA ALA A 107 -19.99 17.91 -5.80
C ALA A 107 -20.79 18.42 -6.99
N VAL A 108 -20.17 18.55 -8.18
CA VAL A 108 -20.84 18.91 -9.43
C VAL A 108 -21.85 17.86 -9.84
N GLU A 109 -21.54 16.57 -9.70
CA GLU A 109 -22.44 15.46 -10.02
C GLU A 109 -23.66 15.36 -9.09
N MET A 110 -23.52 15.84 -7.86
CA MET A 110 -24.57 15.76 -6.83
C MET A 110 -25.23 17.12 -6.55
N PHE A 111 -24.95 18.13 -7.34
CA PHE A 111 -25.47 19.47 -7.10
C PHE A 111 -26.97 19.56 -7.44
N ASP A 112 -27.77 19.84 -6.42
CA ASP A 112 -29.18 20.11 -6.54
C ASP A 112 -29.45 21.63 -6.50
N TYR A 113 -29.64 22.22 -7.68
CA TYR A 113 -29.93 23.65 -7.83
C TYR A 113 -31.35 24.03 -7.35
N THR A 114 -32.27 23.04 -7.24
CA THR A 114 -33.66 23.28 -6.81
C THR A 114 -33.74 23.60 -5.32
N ALA A 115 -32.75 23.20 -4.54
CA ALA A 115 -32.65 23.49 -3.12
C ALA A 115 -32.36 24.98 -2.80
N GLY A 116 -32.00 25.80 -3.79
CA GLY A 116 -31.80 27.26 -3.65
C GLY A 116 -30.50 27.66 -2.94
N PHE A 117 -29.62 26.73 -2.65
CA PHE A 117 -28.28 27.01 -2.05
C PHE A 117 -27.24 27.25 -3.14
N LYS A 118 -26.24 28.10 -2.80
CA LYS A 118 -25.06 28.27 -3.67
C LYS A 118 -24.28 26.97 -3.80
N PHE A 119 -23.73 26.73 -4.99
CA PHE A 119 -22.86 25.57 -5.26
C PHE A 119 -21.72 25.44 -4.25
N SER A 120 -21.07 26.55 -3.90
CA SER A 120 -19.93 26.56 -2.96
C SER A 120 -20.27 25.96 -1.58
N THR A 121 -21.52 26.04 -1.13
CA THR A 121 -21.96 25.48 0.17
C THR A 121 -21.90 23.94 0.14
N SER A 122 -22.43 23.31 -0.89
CA SER A 122 -22.38 21.87 -1.09
C SER A 122 -20.96 21.40 -1.41
N ALA A 123 -20.29 22.09 -2.34
CA ALA A 123 -18.95 21.74 -2.79
C ALA A 123 -17.91 21.74 -1.65
N THR A 124 -17.98 22.71 -0.74
CA THR A 124 -17.07 22.78 0.40
C THR A 124 -17.08 21.51 1.25
N TRP A 125 -18.24 20.91 1.45
CA TRP A 125 -18.36 19.66 2.22
C TRP A 125 -17.70 18.49 1.48
N HIS A 126 -17.99 18.31 0.20
CA HIS A 126 -17.43 17.24 -0.63
C HIS A 126 -15.92 17.37 -0.80
N ILE A 127 -15.42 18.58 -1.05
CA ILE A 127 -13.99 18.87 -1.17
C ILE A 127 -13.27 18.52 0.13
N ARG A 128 -13.80 18.99 1.27
CA ARG A 128 -13.22 18.72 2.59
C ARG A 128 -13.19 17.23 2.90
N GLN A 129 -14.28 16.53 2.64
CA GLN A 129 -14.37 15.08 2.84
C GLN A 129 -13.37 14.32 1.97
N ALA A 130 -13.23 14.69 0.70
CA ALA A 130 -12.28 14.06 -0.21
C ALA A 130 -10.84 14.27 0.26
N ILE A 131 -10.44 15.50 0.62
CA ILE A 131 -9.11 15.80 1.14
C ILE A 131 -8.82 15.00 2.42
N GLN A 132 -9.76 14.97 3.37
CA GLN A 132 -9.58 14.22 4.63
C GLN A 132 -9.42 12.73 4.37
N ARG A 133 -10.20 12.17 3.44
CA ARG A 133 -10.11 10.78 3.04
C ARG A 133 -8.80 10.48 2.32
N GLY A 134 -8.34 11.39 1.45
CA GLY A 134 -7.03 11.32 0.78
C GLY A 134 -5.89 11.27 1.80
N ILE A 135 -5.89 12.19 2.78
CA ILE A 135 -4.90 12.19 3.87
C ILE A 135 -4.93 10.86 4.63
N ALA A 136 -6.12 10.38 5.06
CA ALA A 136 -6.23 9.13 5.80
C ALA A 136 -5.71 7.92 5.01
N ASN A 137 -5.82 7.93 3.68
CA ASN A 137 -5.40 6.83 2.82
C ASN A 137 -3.92 6.85 2.43
N GLN A 138 -3.30 8.05 2.32
CA GLN A 138 -2.01 8.22 1.64
C GLN A 138 -0.94 8.90 2.50
N ALA A 139 -1.30 9.54 3.64
CA ALA A 139 -0.34 10.28 4.46
C ALA A 139 0.69 9.39 5.18
N HIS A 140 0.41 8.10 5.32
CA HIS A 140 1.29 7.16 5.99
C HIS A 140 2.00 6.26 4.98
N THR A 141 3.31 6.11 5.09
CA THR A 141 4.13 5.20 4.26
C THR A 141 3.60 3.76 4.34
N ILE A 142 3.23 3.31 5.53
CA ILE A 142 2.52 2.05 5.74
C ILE A 142 1.05 2.39 5.89
N ARG A 143 0.23 2.00 4.90
CA ARG A 143 -1.20 2.31 4.88
C ARG A 143 -1.94 1.80 6.12
N ILE A 144 -2.63 2.71 6.81
CA ILE A 144 -3.47 2.43 7.96
C ILE A 144 -4.95 2.49 7.52
N PRO A 145 -5.83 1.57 7.97
CA PRO A 145 -7.26 1.64 7.69
C PRO A 145 -7.89 2.94 8.23
N VAL A 146 -8.85 3.53 7.47
CA VAL A 146 -9.45 4.84 7.79
C VAL A 146 -10.05 4.87 9.20
N HIS A 147 -10.78 3.82 9.61
CA HIS A 147 -11.36 3.73 10.95
C HIS A 147 -10.31 3.75 12.08
N THR A 148 -9.10 3.23 11.81
CA THR A 148 -7.98 3.29 12.75
C THR A 148 -7.41 4.71 12.81
N VAL A 149 -7.29 5.40 11.65
CA VAL A 149 -6.88 6.81 11.58
C VAL A 149 -7.87 7.69 12.33
N ASP A 150 -9.18 7.45 12.19
CA ASP A 150 -10.22 8.19 12.91
C ASP A 150 -10.10 7.98 14.43
N ALA A 151 -9.83 6.75 14.87
CA ALA A 151 -9.58 6.45 16.29
C ALA A 151 -8.31 7.15 16.82
N ILE A 152 -7.22 7.15 16.05
CA ILE A 152 -5.98 7.88 16.37
C ILE A 152 -6.26 9.38 16.52
N ASN A 153 -6.98 9.97 15.56
CA ASN A 153 -7.33 11.39 15.57
C ASN A 153 -8.23 11.75 16.75
N MET A 154 -9.17 10.87 17.12
CA MET A 154 -10.01 11.03 18.30
C MET A 154 -9.18 11.05 19.58
N VAL A 155 -8.29 10.06 19.76
CA VAL A 155 -7.39 10.00 20.93
C VAL A 155 -6.49 11.24 21.00
N ALA A 156 -5.92 11.67 19.86
CA ALA A 156 -5.07 12.86 19.82
C ALA A 156 -5.83 14.15 20.11
N ARG A 157 -7.09 14.26 19.72
CA ARG A 157 -7.96 15.40 20.02
C ARG A 157 -8.25 15.46 21.52
N VAL A 158 -8.77 14.38 22.10
CA VAL A 158 -9.12 14.30 23.53
C VAL A 158 -7.88 14.56 24.40
N ARG A 159 -6.73 14.02 24.03
CA ARG A 159 -5.46 14.29 24.73
C ARG A 159 -5.11 15.77 24.74
N ARG A 160 -5.30 16.49 23.62
CA ARG A 160 -5.05 17.95 23.54
C ARG A 160 -6.03 18.75 24.39
N GLU A 161 -7.32 18.40 24.35
CA GLU A 161 -8.36 19.03 25.16
C GLU A 161 -8.06 18.86 26.65
N MET A 162 -7.80 17.62 27.11
CA MET A 162 -7.45 17.36 28.52
C MET A 162 -6.16 18.06 28.97
N ARG A 163 -5.15 18.17 28.08
CA ARG A 163 -3.91 18.88 28.35
C ARG A 163 -4.18 20.39 28.52
N GLN A 164 -5.04 20.96 27.71
CA GLN A 164 -5.41 22.38 27.79
C GLN A 164 -6.17 22.65 29.07
N ASP A 165 -7.12 21.81 29.45
CA ASP A 165 -7.96 22.00 30.64
C ASP A 165 -7.20 21.79 31.95
N ARG A 166 -6.27 20.81 31.98
CA ARG A 166 -5.57 20.43 33.23
C ARG A 166 -4.16 21.00 33.35
N GLY A 167 -3.63 21.63 32.31
CA GLY A 167 -2.27 22.19 32.29
C GLY A 167 -1.14 21.14 32.35
N ARG A 168 -1.49 19.82 32.25
CA ARG A 168 -0.54 18.70 32.23
C ARG A 168 -0.95 17.60 31.23
N GLU A 169 -0.01 16.76 30.87
CA GLU A 169 -0.32 15.56 30.07
C GLU A 169 -1.25 14.60 30.86
N PRO A 170 -2.33 14.11 30.24
CA PRO A 170 -3.20 13.12 30.87
C PRO A 170 -2.50 11.78 31.04
N THR A 171 -2.80 11.05 32.10
CA THR A 171 -2.35 9.68 32.26
C THR A 171 -3.10 8.76 31.30
N LEU A 172 -2.53 7.57 31.02
CA LEU A 172 -3.14 6.59 30.12
C LEU A 172 -4.52 6.15 30.61
N GLU A 173 -4.71 6.05 31.94
CA GLU A 173 -5.98 5.68 32.55
C GLU A 173 -7.03 6.80 32.44
N GLU A 174 -6.62 8.04 32.58
CA GLU A 174 -7.49 9.22 32.41
C GLU A 174 -7.97 9.30 30.95
N LEU A 175 -7.04 9.15 30.00
CA LEU A 175 -7.33 9.15 28.57
C LEU A 175 -8.24 7.97 28.18
N SER A 176 -8.01 6.79 28.75
CA SER A 176 -8.83 5.59 28.55
C SER A 176 -10.29 5.80 28.98
N ARG A 177 -10.51 6.44 30.11
CA ARG A 177 -11.86 6.76 30.61
C ARG A 177 -12.58 7.78 29.72
N GLU A 178 -11.87 8.81 29.29
CA GLU A 178 -12.47 9.88 28.48
C GLU A 178 -12.80 9.42 27.05
N VAL A 179 -11.90 8.65 26.44
CA VAL A 179 -12.09 8.12 25.06
C VAL A 179 -13.02 6.89 25.03
N GLY A 180 -13.20 6.19 26.16
CA GLY A 180 -13.98 4.94 26.22
C GLY A 180 -13.28 3.73 25.61
N MET A 181 -11.94 3.77 25.52
CA MET A 181 -11.12 2.68 24.97
C MET A 181 -10.23 2.08 26.06
N THR A 182 -9.87 0.79 25.92
CA THR A 182 -8.93 0.16 26.86
C THR A 182 -7.53 0.77 26.76
N PRO A 183 -6.76 0.85 27.86
CA PRO A 183 -5.39 1.35 27.82
C PRO A 183 -4.51 0.63 26.81
N LYS A 184 -4.65 -0.69 26.69
CA LYS A 184 -3.94 -1.52 25.71
C LYS A 184 -4.22 -1.07 24.28
N LYS A 185 -5.48 -0.77 23.95
CA LYS A 185 -5.86 -0.31 22.61
C LYS A 185 -5.29 1.07 22.29
N ILE A 186 -5.23 1.97 23.28
CA ILE A 186 -4.62 3.29 23.08
C ILE A 186 -3.13 3.17 22.79
N VAL A 187 -2.40 2.31 23.50
CA VAL A 187 -0.97 2.05 23.24
C VAL A 187 -0.77 1.46 21.84
N GLU A 188 -1.61 0.50 21.44
CA GLU A 188 -1.58 -0.07 20.07
C GLU A 188 -1.81 1.02 19.01
N LEU A 189 -2.81 1.90 19.20
CA LEU A 189 -3.06 3.00 18.27
C LEU A 189 -1.87 3.98 18.20
N GLN A 190 -1.21 4.26 19.32
CA GLN A 190 -0.03 5.12 19.36
C GLN A 190 1.17 4.51 18.62
N SER A 191 1.34 3.19 18.64
CA SER A 191 2.41 2.53 17.91
C SER A 191 2.28 2.67 16.39
N HIS A 192 1.06 2.77 15.86
CA HIS A 192 0.82 3.01 14.44
C HIS A 192 1.16 4.44 13.95
N VAL A 193 1.27 5.40 14.89
CA VAL A 193 1.57 6.81 14.55
C VAL A 193 3.07 7.04 14.32
N LEU A 194 3.93 6.13 14.79
CA LEU A 194 5.38 6.27 14.65
C LEU A 194 5.76 6.19 13.15
N PRO A 195 6.37 7.25 12.59
CA PRO A 195 6.81 7.20 11.20
C PRO A 195 7.98 6.21 11.06
N PRO A 196 8.10 5.50 9.93
CA PRO A 196 9.28 4.73 9.61
C PRO A 196 10.53 5.62 9.63
N ARG A 197 11.64 5.09 10.13
CA ARG A 197 12.94 5.77 10.06
C ARG A 197 13.56 5.55 8.68
N SER A 198 14.33 6.53 8.21
CA SER A 198 15.12 6.34 7.01
C SER A 198 16.27 5.37 7.28
N ILE A 199 16.52 4.47 6.34
CA ILE A 199 17.69 3.58 6.37
C ILE A 199 19.00 4.39 6.24
N GLU A 200 18.93 5.55 5.57
CA GLU A 200 20.06 6.46 5.37
C GLU A 200 20.27 7.43 6.54
N ASP A 201 19.41 7.39 7.57
CA ASP A 201 19.61 8.21 8.76
C ASP A 201 20.99 7.91 9.38
N VAL A 202 21.68 8.98 9.70
CA VAL A 202 23.01 8.89 10.30
C VAL A 202 22.88 8.58 11.78
N VAL A 203 23.54 7.52 12.24
CA VAL A 203 23.65 7.13 13.65
C VAL A 203 25.09 7.19 14.11
N GLN A 204 25.30 7.65 15.33
CA GLN A 204 26.62 7.56 15.97
C GLN A 204 26.70 6.23 16.71
N VAL A 205 27.68 5.41 16.37
CA VAL A 205 27.98 4.15 17.04
C VAL A 205 29.27 4.34 17.84
N ASP A 206 29.23 4.05 19.14
CA ASP A 206 30.41 4.03 19.98
C ASP A 206 31.14 2.69 19.76
N LEU A 207 32.24 2.72 19.02
CA LEU A 207 33.15 1.60 18.84
C LEU A 207 34.37 1.77 19.78
N ASP A 208 35.01 0.65 20.15
CA ASP A 208 36.20 0.65 20.99
C ASP A 208 37.29 1.54 20.37
N GLY A 209 37.36 2.81 20.82
CA GLY A 209 38.38 3.78 20.40
C GLY A 209 37.86 5.05 19.72
N GLY A 210 36.54 5.22 19.49
CA GLY A 210 36.01 6.45 18.92
C GLY A 210 34.53 6.35 18.56
N ARG A 211 33.96 7.52 18.25
CA ARG A 211 32.60 7.63 17.70
C ARG A 211 32.70 7.58 16.19
N GLU A 212 32.09 6.55 15.61
CA GLU A 212 31.98 6.44 14.16
C GLU A 212 30.56 6.81 13.72
N VAL A 213 30.48 7.48 12.59
CA VAL A 213 29.21 7.91 12.00
C VAL A 213 28.89 6.96 10.86
N VAL A 214 27.87 6.14 11.06
CA VAL A 214 27.43 5.13 10.08
C VAL A 214 25.96 5.37 9.70
N SER A 215 25.53 4.85 8.55
CA SER A 215 24.12 4.86 8.23
C SER A 215 23.35 3.88 9.12
N PHE A 216 22.09 4.16 9.42
CA PHE A 216 21.27 3.23 10.20
C PHE A 216 21.16 1.87 9.50
N GLY A 217 21.13 1.86 8.16
CA GLY A 217 21.12 0.64 7.36
C GLY A 217 22.34 -0.26 7.61
N ASP A 218 23.53 0.34 7.74
CA ASP A 218 24.77 -0.41 7.99
C ASP A 218 24.81 -1.05 9.38
N SER A 219 23.98 -0.58 10.32
CA SER A 219 23.85 -1.14 11.66
C SER A 219 22.87 -2.31 11.75
N ILE A 220 22.08 -2.57 10.69
CA ILE A 220 21.08 -3.63 10.67
C ILE A 220 21.74 -4.94 10.24
N THR A 221 21.70 -5.93 11.12
CA THR A 221 22.20 -7.29 10.83
C THR A 221 21.25 -8.01 9.87
N ASP A 222 21.80 -8.70 8.87
CA ASP A 222 21.02 -9.61 8.03
C ASP A 222 20.82 -10.95 8.73
N ASP A 223 19.71 -11.11 9.43
CA ASP A 223 19.34 -12.35 10.15
C ASP A 223 19.07 -13.54 9.21
N ARG A 224 18.97 -13.30 7.90
CA ARG A 224 18.78 -14.34 6.87
C ARG A 224 20.05 -14.63 6.11
N GLY A 225 21.07 -13.83 6.31
CA GLY A 225 22.39 -14.06 5.75
C GLY A 225 22.97 -15.38 6.28
N VAL A 226 23.48 -16.21 5.40
CA VAL A 226 24.16 -17.45 5.80
C VAL A 226 25.50 -17.07 6.43
N ASP A 227 25.71 -17.42 7.69
CA ASP A 227 26.99 -17.24 8.36
C ASP A 227 28.09 -17.97 7.55
N PRO A 228 29.16 -17.28 7.15
CA PRO A 228 30.26 -17.89 6.44
C PRO A 228 30.82 -19.13 7.13
N ALA A 229 30.86 -19.14 8.47
CA ALA A 229 31.31 -20.30 9.26
C ALA A 229 30.34 -21.47 9.12
N GLU A 230 29.01 -21.22 9.23
CA GLU A 230 28.01 -22.26 9.03
C GLU A 230 28.00 -22.80 7.60
N SER A 231 28.19 -21.93 6.60
CA SER A 231 28.31 -22.32 5.20
C SER A 231 29.53 -23.20 4.94
N ALA A 232 30.68 -22.89 5.59
CA ALA A 232 31.89 -23.71 5.53
C ALA A 232 31.67 -25.08 6.18
N GLU A 233 31.06 -25.13 7.37
CA GLU A 233 30.73 -26.39 8.06
C GLU A 233 29.81 -27.26 7.21
N TYR A 234 28.75 -26.66 6.60
CA TYR A 234 27.84 -27.38 5.70
C TYR A 234 28.57 -27.97 4.48
N THR A 235 29.50 -27.21 3.90
CA THR A 235 30.31 -27.66 2.78
C THR A 235 31.22 -28.84 3.19
N MET A 236 31.88 -28.73 4.31
CA MET A 236 32.73 -29.80 4.87
C MET A 236 31.91 -31.06 5.18
N LEU A 237 30.73 -30.91 5.77
CA LEU A 237 29.79 -32.01 6.05
C LEU A 237 29.39 -32.71 4.75
N ARG A 238 29.04 -31.94 3.72
CA ARG A 238 28.67 -32.49 2.42
C ARG A 238 29.80 -33.29 1.79
N GLU A 239 31.04 -32.78 1.83
CA GLU A 239 32.20 -33.51 1.34
C GLU A 239 32.47 -34.81 2.15
N GLN A 240 32.25 -34.76 3.46
CA GLN A 240 32.41 -35.93 4.31
C GLN A 240 31.36 -37.01 4.00
N ILE A 241 30.11 -36.58 3.74
CA ILE A 241 29.04 -37.49 3.29
C ILE A 241 29.43 -38.14 1.94
N GLU A 242 29.85 -37.34 0.95
CA GLU A 242 30.28 -37.89 -0.35
C GLU A 242 31.45 -38.87 -0.22
N ARG A 243 32.50 -38.54 0.53
CA ARG A 243 33.60 -39.46 0.79
C ARG A 243 33.16 -40.77 1.46
N THR A 244 32.12 -40.70 2.29
CA THR A 244 31.55 -41.88 2.95
C THR A 244 30.72 -42.71 1.97
N LEU A 245 29.98 -42.06 1.07
CA LEU A 245 29.22 -42.73 0.03
C LEU A 245 30.12 -43.39 -1.03
N ASP A 246 31.28 -42.84 -1.34
CA ASP A 246 32.24 -43.40 -2.29
C ASP A 246 32.87 -44.73 -1.81
N ARG A 247 32.73 -45.06 -0.53
CA ARG A 247 33.14 -46.39 0.02
C ARG A 247 32.09 -47.48 -0.20
N LEU A 248 30.90 -47.13 -0.66
CA LEU A 248 29.81 -48.05 -1.00
C LEU A 248 29.93 -48.53 -2.46
N SER A 249 29.19 -49.56 -2.82
CA SER A 249 29.04 -49.89 -4.25
C SER A 249 28.23 -48.80 -4.95
N ASP A 250 28.48 -48.59 -6.24
CA ASP A 250 27.75 -47.58 -7.06
C ASP A 250 26.25 -47.68 -6.94
N ARG A 251 25.75 -48.92 -6.82
CA ARG A 251 24.30 -49.20 -6.71
C ARG A 251 23.77 -48.78 -5.31
N GLU A 252 24.53 -49.05 -4.23
CA GLU A 252 24.18 -48.65 -2.88
C GLU A 252 24.22 -47.13 -2.74
N ALA A 253 25.29 -46.48 -3.19
CA ALA A 253 25.46 -45.03 -3.19
C ALA A 253 24.37 -44.33 -4.03
N GLY A 254 24.04 -44.88 -5.23
CA GLY A 254 22.98 -44.34 -6.07
C GLY A 254 21.60 -44.39 -5.42
N VAL A 255 21.26 -45.46 -4.72
CA VAL A 255 19.99 -45.56 -3.98
C VAL A 255 19.93 -44.49 -2.88
N ILE A 256 21.00 -44.33 -2.08
CA ILE A 256 21.03 -43.32 -0.99
C ILE A 256 20.97 -41.91 -1.55
N ARG A 257 21.78 -41.58 -2.58
CA ARG A 257 21.76 -40.26 -3.21
C ARG A 257 20.37 -39.87 -3.73
N MET A 258 19.66 -40.78 -4.41
CA MET A 258 18.30 -40.53 -4.90
C MET A 258 17.26 -40.45 -3.78
N ARG A 259 17.38 -41.34 -2.77
CA ARG A 259 16.43 -41.42 -1.67
C ARG A 259 16.44 -40.16 -0.81
N PHE A 260 17.62 -39.62 -0.52
CA PHE A 260 17.82 -38.43 0.31
C PHE A 260 18.02 -37.13 -0.50
N GLY A 261 17.97 -37.18 -1.80
CA GLY A 261 18.10 -35.99 -2.66
C GLY A 261 19.47 -35.33 -2.58
N LEU A 262 20.54 -36.07 -2.29
CA LEU A 262 21.88 -35.51 -2.06
C LEU A 262 22.49 -34.89 -3.32
N ARG A 263 21.96 -35.16 -4.50
CA ARG A 263 22.48 -34.68 -5.79
C ARG A 263 21.63 -33.54 -6.38
N ASP A 264 20.31 -33.68 -6.33
CA ASP A 264 19.33 -32.76 -6.94
C ASP A 264 18.48 -31.99 -5.93
N GLY A 265 18.74 -32.17 -4.63
CA GLY A 265 17.97 -31.53 -3.56
C GLY A 265 16.53 -32.07 -3.38
N ALA A 266 16.11 -33.04 -4.22
CA ALA A 266 14.78 -33.58 -4.22
C ALA A 266 14.73 -35.04 -3.75
N PRO A 267 14.35 -35.34 -2.49
CA PRO A 267 14.25 -36.71 -1.99
C PRO A 267 13.15 -37.49 -2.71
N LYS A 268 13.51 -38.69 -3.20
CA LYS A 268 12.59 -39.56 -3.93
C LYS A 268 12.02 -40.66 -3.02
N ASN A 269 10.77 -41.02 -3.24
CA ASN A 269 10.17 -42.15 -2.52
C ASN A 269 10.66 -43.50 -3.10
N LEU A 270 10.40 -44.60 -2.34
CA LEU A 270 10.86 -45.94 -2.75
C LEU A 270 10.37 -46.36 -4.14
N GLY A 271 9.14 -46.02 -4.51
CA GLY A 271 8.55 -46.31 -5.82
C GLY A 271 9.24 -45.57 -6.97
N GLN A 272 9.57 -44.27 -6.75
CA GLN A 272 10.28 -43.47 -7.75
C GLN A 272 11.72 -43.95 -7.97
N VAL A 273 12.42 -44.30 -6.87
CA VAL A 273 13.78 -44.88 -6.98
C VAL A 273 13.72 -46.25 -7.70
N ALA A 274 12.72 -47.07 -7.39
CA ALA A 274 12.49 -48.36 -8.01
C ALA A 274 12.25 -48.21 -9.52
N ALA A 275 11.46 -47.23 -9.93
CA ALA A 275 11.19 -46.95 -11.35
C ALA A 275 12.45 -46.51 -12.09
N VAL A 276 13.32 -45.68 -11.49
CA VAL A 276 14.59 -45.23 -12.08
C VAL A 276 15.58 -46.38 -12.24
N LEU A 277 15.64 -47.29 -11.26
CA LEU A 277 16.64 -48.39 -11.25
C LEU A 277 16.12 -49.69 -11.89
N GLY A 278 14.85 -49.74 -12.31
CA GLY A 278 14.25 -50.94 -12.91
C GLY A 278 14.15 -52.14 -11.95
N ILE A 279 13.92 -51.88 -10.64
CA ILE A 279 13.84 -52.91 -9.56
C ILE A 279 12.57 -52.74 -8.75
N SER A 280 12.20 -53.78 -7.97
CA SER A 280 11.04 -53.66 -7.12
C SER A 280 11.27 -52.71 -5.93
N PRO A 281 10.22 -51.98 -5.44
CA PRO A 281 10.32 -51.10 -4.25
C PRO A 281 10.80 -51.85 -3.00
N TRP A 282 10.44 -53.12 -2.88
CA TRP A 282 10.94 -53.98 -1.78
C TRP A 282 12.46 -54.15 -1.85
N ARG A 283 13.02 -54.31 -3.05
CA ARG A 283 14.48 -54.45 -3.27
C ARG A 283 15.22 -53.15 -2.94
N VAL A 284 14.63 -51.98 -3.29
CA VAL A 284 15.18 -50.67 -2.89
C VAL A 284 15.26 -50.55 -1.37
N ARG A 285 14.16 -50.90 -0.65
CA ARG A 285 14.13 -50.91 0.81
C ARG A 285 15.17 -51.83 1.43
N GLN A 286 15.39 -53.02 0.84
CA GLN A 286 16.39 -53.95 1.31
C GLN A 286 17.80 -53.37 1.16
N ILE A 287 18.09 -52.73 0.01
CA ILE A 287 19.37 -52.08 -0.26
C ILE A 287 19.58 -50.93 0.71
N GLU A 288 18.57 -50.05 0.85
CA GLU A 288 18.61 -48.90 1.79
C GLU A 288 18.94 -49.38 3.21
N SER A 289 18.18 -50.36 3.76
CA SER A 289 18.41 -50.88 5.10
C SER A 289 19.80 -51.48 5.31
N LYS A 290 20.26 -52.25 4.32
CA LYS A 290 21.60 -52.85 4.39
C LYS A 290 22.69 -51.79 4.31
N THR A 291 22.50 -50.75 3.48
CA THR A 291 23.47 -49.67 3.31
C THR A 291 23.52 -48.80 4.57
N MET A 292 22.35 -48.46 5.13
CA MET A 292 22.31 -47.71 6.40
C MET A 292 22.97 -48.46 7.56
N ALA A 293 22.85 -49.81 7.61
CA ALA A 293 23.51 -50.62 8.58
C ALA A 293 25.06 -50.58 8.41
N LYS A 294 25.56 -50.60 7.15
CA LYS A 294 26.98 -50.45 6.84
C LYS A 294 27.50 -49.07 7.25
N LEU A 295 26.73 -48.00 7.05
CA LEU A 295 27.11 -46.63 7.37
C LEU A 295 27.17 -46.36 8.90
N ARG A 296 26.38 -47.11 9.69
CA ARG A 296 26.40 -47.03 11.18
C ARG A 296 27.69 -47.66 11.80
N HIS A 297 28.31 -48.60 11.10
CA HIS A 297 29.55 -49.19 11.57
C HIS A 297 30.74 -48.60 10.79
N PRO A 298 31.88 -48.33 11.44
CA PRO A 298 33.05 -47.83 10.73
C PRO A 298 33.46 -48.79 9.64
N LEU A 299 33.26 -48.39 8.37
CA LEU A 299 33.69 -49.19 7.24
C LEU A 299 35.24 -49.27 7.26
N PRO A 300 35.85 -50.46 7.10
CA PRO A 300 37.30 -50.56 6.99
C PRO A 300 37.76 -49.74 5.79
N ARG A 301 38.92 -49.05 5.96
CA ARG A 301 39.57 -48.34 4.83
C ARG A 301 39.76 -49.35 3.70
N ARG A 302 39.30 -49.02 2.49
CA ARG A 302 39.77 -49.67 1.27
C ARG A 302 41.15 -49.03 0.99
N ASP A 303 42.21 -49.83 1.08
CA ASP A 303 43.54 -49.53 0.56
C ASP A 303 43.51 -49.35 -0.96
#